data_90908dd5da627ffde68da828d62873d4
#
_entry.id   90908dd5da627ffde68da828d62873d4
#
_cell.length_a   1.000
_cell.length_b   1.000
_cell.length_c   1.000
_cell.angle_alpha   90.00
_cell.angle_beta   90.00
_cell.angle_gamma   90.00
#
_symmetry.space_group_name_H-M   'P 1'
#
loop_
_entity.id
_entity.type
_entity.pdbx_description
1 polymer ?
#
loop_
_entity_poly.entity_id
_entity_poly.type
_entity_poly.pdbx_seq_one_letter_code
_entity_poly.pdbx_strand_id
1 'polypeptide(L)'
;MPRYNGNKMNKILKNTLFILLSFLLLLGILILGILWSYSNNIPDYKFLKNYKLPVSSKVYSGDGELVADFSKEKRIFIPINSIPKNVINSFLSAEDKNFFSHPGVDAKGVLRAVINNISNIISSKRLEGASTITQQVAKNFLLTNEVSINRKIKEAILAFRIERALSKQRILELYLNQIYLGSGAYGVAAASLEYFDKSIQELDYGEAALLAALPKAPSRYNPYRNIELAKFRRDLVLKNLFENKYINIEEYNYLKEKKILLNKTKKVFLEDSQYYIEDVRKKVIETLNYDKVYKQGFNINTPINLGFQKIATEALRNGLLSYDKRKGWRGPLANKKYSENWNKDLNKFYLEDSISWKLAIIKKINKFSAIIETEDKLDGKIEFKDISWTKKEFNQLLKVGDIIYVKKISDKNYSLKQLPKVNGGIVVMDPYTGRVLALSGGFSFKKSEFNR
;
A
#
# COMPACT_ATOMS: atom_id res chain seq x y z
N MET A 1 79.14 13.39 -20.03
CA MET A 1 78.00 13.18 -19.14
C MET A 1 77.12 14.44 -19.12
N PRO A 2 75.88 14.41 -19.61
CA PRO A 2 75.07 15.62 -19.59
C PRO A 2 74.54 15.83 -18.18
N ARG A 3 74.74 17.01 -17.59
CA ARG A 3 74.20 17.45 -16.29
C ARG A 3 72.68 17.54 -16.40
N TYR A 4 71.99 16.67 -15.74
CA TYR A 4 70.51 16.65 -15.63
C TYR A 4 70.03 17.94 -14.97
N ASN A 5 69.21 18.69 -15.71
CA ASN A 5 68.75 20.04 -15.35
C ASN A 5 67.56 19.97 -14.31
N GLY A 6 67.90 19.66 -13.03
CA GLY A 6 66.93 19.55 -11.92
C GLY A 6 66.06 20.80 -11.70
N ASN A 7 66.60 21.99 -12.07
CA ASN A 7 65.86 23.26 -11.93
C ASN A 7 64.67 23.40 -12.92
N LYS A 8 64.73 22.83 -14.10
CA LYS A 8 63.62 22.87 -15.08
C LYS A 8 62.45 21.97 -14.68
N MET A 9 62.76 20.80 -14.13
CA MET A 9 61.75 19.83 -13.63
C MET A 9 61.02 20.36 -12.43
N ASN A 10 61.71 21.02 -11.47
CA ASN A 10 61.08 21.65 -10.32
C ASN A 10 60.15 22.83 -10.69
N LYS A 11 60.47 23.58 -11.77
CA LYS A 11 59.66 24.69 -12.25
C LYS A 11 58.39 24.19 -12.96
N ILE A 12 58.48 23.13 -13.73
CA ILE A 12 57.30 22.48 -14.36
C ILE A 12 56.39 21.91 -13.29
N LEU A 13 56.92 21.20 -12.29
CA LEU A 13 56.14 20.61 -11.18
C LEU A 13 55.42 21.70 -10.35
N LYS A 14 56.07 22.84 -10.07
CA LYS A 14 55.44 23.98 -9.38
C LYS A 14 54.35 24.62 -10.21
N ASN A 15 54.51 24.78 -11.52
CA ASN A 15 53.49 25.33 -12.39
C ASN A 15 52.29 24.40 -12.58
N THR A 16 52.52 23.10 -12.70
CA THR A 16 51.43 22.13 -12.77
C THR A 16 50.63 22.05 -11.44
N LEU A 17 51.32 22.10 -10.30
CA LEU A 17 50.69 22.15 -9.00
C LEU A 17 49.87 23.45 -8.81
N PHE A 18 50.40 24.61 -9.24
CA PHE A 18 49.69 25.89 -9.19
C PHE A 18 48.42 25.86 -10.07
N ILE A 19 48.53 25.34 -11.30
CA ILE A 19 47.39 25.21 -12.21
C ILE A 19 46.32 24.28 -11.58
N LEU A 20 46.72 23.15 -11.00
CA LEU A 20 45.82 22.22 -10.32
C LEU A 20 45.11 22.88 -9.12
N LEU A 21 45.84 23.63 -8.27
CA LEU A 21 45.29 24.35 -7.13
C LEU A 21 44.35 25.46 -7.59
N SER A 22 44.69 26.21 -8.63
CA SER A 22 43.81 27.26 -9.21
C SER A 22 42.52 26.65 -9.78
N PHE A 23 42.63 25.54 -10.46
CA PHE A 23 41.45 24.80 -10.97
C PHE A 23 40.57 24.31 -9.84
N LEU A 24 41.14 23.72 -8.78
CA LEU A 24 40.37 23.29 -7.59
C LEU A 24 39.70 24.45 -6.87
N LEU A 25 40.37 25.61 -6.78
CA LEU A 25 39.82 26.83 -6.21
C LEU A 25 38.59 27.36 -7.03
N LEU A 26 38.74 27.45 -8.34
CA LEU A 26 37.67 27.87 -9.25
C LEU A 26 36.47 26.91 -9.19
N LEU A 27 36.77 25.60 -9.20
CA LEU A 27 35.75 24.58 -9.03
C LEU A 27 35.01 24.74 -7.67
N GLY A 28 35.74 25.01 -6.59
CA GLY A 28 35.18 25.29 -5.26
C GLY A 28 34.26 26.49 -5.25
N ILE A 29 34.71 27.61 -5.89
CA ILE A 29 33.89 28.83 -6.02
C ILE A 29 32.62 28.56 -6.84
N LEU A 30 32.73 27.81 -7.94
CA LEU A 30 31.58 27.42 -8.77
C LEU A 30 30.56 26.60 -7.95
N ILE A 31 31.03 25.59 -7.21
CA ILE A 31 30.19 24.76 -6.33
C ILE A 31 29.51 25.61 -5.27
N LEU A 32 30.24 26.53 -4.62
CA LEU A 32 29.67 27.45 -3.62
C LEU A 32 28.63 28.39 -4.24
N GLY A 33 28.85 28.90 -5.44
CA GLY A 33 27.87 29.72 -6.18
C GLY A 33 26.58 28.96 -6.50
N ILE A 34 26.72 27.71 -6.94
CA ILE A 34 25.57 26.82 -7.18
C ILE A 34 24.81 26.58 -5.87
N LEU A 35 25.50 26.17 -4.80
CA LEU A 35 24.89 25.93 -3.50
C LEU A 35 24.20 27.17 -2.95
N TRP A 36 24.78 28.37 -3.11
CA TRP A 36 24.17 29.64 -2.70
C TRP A 36 22.90 29.95 -3.49
N SER A 37 22.93 29.79 -4.83
CA SER A 37 21.76 30.00 -5.69
C SER A 37 20.59 29.10 -5.33
N TYR A 38 20.83 27.81 -5.06
CA TYR A 38 19.80 26.87 -4.64
C TYR A 38 19.34 27.08 -3.20
N SER A 39 20.19 27.63 -2.34
CA SER A 39 19.92 27.85 -0.91
C SER A 39 18.76 28.82 -0.64
N ASN A 40 18.49 29.77 -1.55
CA ASN A 40 17.47 30.81 -1.38
C ASN A 40 16.05 30.28 -1.67
N ASN A 41 15.91 29.18 -2.43
CA ASN A 41 14.63 28.61 -2.85
C ASN A 41 14.36 27.24 -2.21
N ILE A 42 14.74 27.07 -0.94
CA ILE A 42 14.55 25.81 -0.22
C ILE A 42 13.37 25.94 0.74
N PRO A 43 12.46 24.93 0.79
CA PRO A 43 11.36 24.89 1.76
C PRO A 43 11.83 24.96 3.20
N ASP A 44 10.98 25.51 4.08
CA ASP A 44 11.27 25.52 5.52
C ASP A 44 11.27 24.09 6.06
N TYR A 45 12.38 23.73 6.71
CA TYR A 45 12.59 22.40 7.31
C TYR A 45 12.43 22.42 8.84
N LYS A 46 12.34 23.61 9.45
CA LYS A 46 12.30 23.76 10.91
C LYS A 46 11.05 23.14 11.51
N PHE A 47 9.95 23.12 10.77
CA PHE A 47 8.70 22.51 11.24
C PHE A 47 8.84 21.00 11.52
N LEU A 48 9.83 20.30 10.92
CA LEU A 48 10.07 18.87 11.16
C LEU A 48 10.43 18.56 12.63
N LYS A 49 10.94 19.55 13.36
CA LYS A 49 11.24 19.41 14.79
C LYS A 49 9.99 19.06 15.59
N ASN A 50 8.89 19.74 15.30
CA ASN A 50 7.62 19.60 15.99
C ASN A 50 6.55 18.91 15.11
N TYR A 51 6.98 18.32 14.00
CA TYR A 51 6.04 17.68 13.07
C TYR A 51 5.34 16.50 13.76
N LYS A 52 4.02 16.59 13.80
CA LYS A 52 3.15 15.49 14.21
C LYS A 52 2.62 14.82 12.95
N LEU A 53 2.84 13.53 12.85
CA LEU A 53 2.32 12.75 11.74
C LEU A 53 0.79 12.80 11.75
N PRO A 54 0.14 12.88 10.57
CA PRO A 54 -1.31 12.81 10.48
C PRO A 54 -1.81 11.50 11.09
N VAL A 55 -2.77 11.61 11.98
CA VAL A 55 -3.46 10.47 12.60
C VAL A 55 -4.86 10.41 12.01
N SER A 56 -5.28 9.22 11.60
CA SER A 56 -6.63 9.00 11.07
C SER A 56 -7.70 9.04 12.15
N SER A 57 -8.88 9.54 11.79
CA SER A 57 -10.04 9.46 12.68
C SER A 57 -10.67 8.08 12.60
N LYS A 58 -11.05 7.53 13.75
CA LYS A 58 -11.65 6.21 13.89
C LYS A 58 -13.12 6.32 14.24
N VAL A 59 -13.94 5.48 13.65
CA VAL A 59 -15.38 5.43 13.89
C VAL A 59 -15.71 4.16 14.66
N TYR A 60 -16.44 4.33 15.76
CA TYR A 60 -16.85 3.26 16.66
C TYR A 60 -18.37 3.10 16.64
N SER A 61 -18.82 1.86 16.79
CA SER A 61 -20.22 1.51 16.99
C SER A 61 -20.73 1.91 18.40
N GLY A 62 -22.02 1.74 18.63
CA GLY A 62 -22.64 2.04 19.92
C GLY A 62 -22.15 1.17 21.07
N ASP A 63 -21.61 0.01 20.78
CA ASP A 63 -20.98 -0.95 21.69
C ASP A 63 -19.45 -0.89 21.73
N GLY A 64 -18.86 0.10 21.03
CA GLY A 64 -17.43 0.40 21.07
C GLY A 64 -16.56 -0.37 20.08
N GLU A 65 -17.14 -1.13 19.14
CA GLU A 65 -16.36 -1.81 18.10
C GLU A 65 -15.92 -0.84 17.00
N LEU A 66 -14.72 -1.03 16.48
CA LEU A 66 -14.18 -0.22 15.39
C LEU A 66 -14.86 -0.58 14.06
N VAL A 67 -15.65 0.34 13.51
CA VAL A 67 -16.41 0.13 12.26
C VAL A 67 -15.81 0.82 11.04
N ALA A 68 -15.01 1.86 11.22
CA ALA A 68 -14.28 2.50 10.13
C ALA A 68 -13.06 3.27 10.60
N ASP A 69 -12.13 3.47 9.65
CA ASP A 69 -10.95 4.31 9.81
C ASP A 69 -10.91 5.28 8.61
N PHE A 70 -11.06 6.58 8.89
CA PHE A 70 -11.00 7.63 7.88
C PHE A 70 -9.55 7.99 7.58
N SER A 71 -8.80 7.04 7.07
CA SER A 71 -7.44 7.24 6.60
C SER A 71 -7.39 7.19 5.08
N LYS A 72 -6.76 8.19 4.46
CA LYS A 72 -6.32 8.08 3.05
C LYS A 72 -5.17 7.09 2.91
N GLU A 73 -4.37 6.99 3.95
CA GLU A 73 -3.13 6.26 4.01
C GLU A 73 -3.10 5.50 5.34
N LYS A 74 -2.77 4.23 5.30
CA LYS A 74 -2.60 3.43 6.52
C LYS A 74 -1.35 3.92 7.23
N ARG A 75 -1.51 4.62 8.35
CA ARG A 75 -0.42 5.16 9.17
C ARG A 75 -0.64 4.84 10.63
N ILE A 76 0.42 4.36 11.27
CA ILE A 76 0.46 4.14 12.71
C ILE A 76 1.79 4.71 13.19
N PHE A 77 1.72 5.75 14.03
CA PHE A 77 2.91 6.35 14.58
C PHE A 77 3.51 5.49 15.70
N ILE A 78 4.81 5.26 15.63
CA ILE A 78 5.59 4.61 16.70
C ILE A 78 6.79 5.48 17.05
N PRO A 79 6.97 5.85 18.34
CA PRO A 79 8.18 6.53 18.82
C PRO A 79 9.41 5.69 18.54
N ILE A 80 10.55 6.34 18.25
CA ILE A 80 11.79 5.63 17.88
C ILE A 80 12.24 4.63 18.96
N ASN A 81 12.04 4.94 20.23
CA ASN A 81 12.41 4.07 21.36
C ASN A 81 11.55 2.80 21.45
N SER A 82 10.39 2.78 20.77
CA SER A 82 9.50 1.62 20.71
C SER A 82 9.69 0.81 19.42
N ILE A 83 10.58 1.23 18.53
CA ILE A 83 10.90 0.47 17.31
C ILE A 83 11.99 -0.55 17.62
N PRO A 84 11.76 -1.86 17.38
CA PRO A 84 12.73 -2.91 17.66
C PRO A 84 14.04 -2.76 16.88
N LYS A 85 15.15 -3.18 17.45
CA LYS A 85 16.48 -3.09 16.83
C LYS A 85 16.59 -3.87 15.51
N ASN A 86 15.94 -5.03 15.40
CA ASN A 86 15.92 -5.81 14.16
C ASN A 86 15.31 -5.02 13.00
N VAL A 87 14.24 -4.25 13.24
CA VAL A 87 13.65 -3.38 12.23
C VAL A 87 14.58 -2.24 11.87
N ILE A 88 15.12 -1.51 12.87
CA ILE A 88 16.08 -0.42 12.64
C ILE A 88 17.28 -0.91 11.82
N ASN A 89 17.92 -2.00 12.25
CA ASN A 89 19.10 -2.57 11.60
C ASN A 89 18.80 -3.02 10.15
N SER A 90 17.60 -3.55 9.89
CA SER A 90 17.17 -3.95 8.54
C SER A 90 17.08 -2.76 7.61
N PHE A 91 16.45 -1.66 8.03
CA PHE A 91 16.35 -0.44 7.22
C PHE A 91 17.71 0.25 7.04
N LEU A 92 18.52 0.33 8.09
CA LEU A 92 19.90 0.86 7.97
C LEU A 92 20.74 0.03 6.99
N SER A 93 20.69 -1.29 7.10
CA SER A 93 21.44 -2.19 6.21
C SER A 93 20.95 -2.12 4.75
N ALA A 94 19.66 -1.87 4.53
CA ALA A 94 19.07 -1.78 3.20
C ALA A 94 19.35 -0.45 2.50
N GLU A 95 19.31 0.66 3.24
CA GLU A 95 19.23 2.01 2.69
C GLU A 95 20.43 2.89 3.01
N ASP A 96 21.01 2.78 4.25
CA ASP A 96 22.03 3.71 4.71
C ASP A 96 22.84 3.15 5.90
N LYS A 97 23.77 2.22 5.60
CA LYS A 97 24.56 1.56 6.64
C LYS A 97 25.43 2.51 7.49
N ASN A 98 25.80 3.65 6.93
CA ASN A 98 26.63 4.66 7.58
C ASN A 98 25.82 5.82 8.19
N PHE A 99 24.51 5.67 8.34
CA PHE A 99 23.58 6.72 8.76
C PHE A 99 24.06 7.53 9.96
N PHE A 100 24.57 6.88 10.99
CA PHE A 100 25.02 7.55 12.21
C PHE A 100 26.37 8.28 12.08
N SER A 101 27.13 8.07 11.00
CA SER A 101 28.49 8.59 10.85
C SER A 101 28.63 9.75 9.86
N HIS A 102 27.65 9.98 8.98
CA HIS A 102 27.72 11.06 8.01
C HIS A 102 26.78 12.23 8.32
N PRO A 103 27.06 13.48 7.88
CA PRO A 103 26.28 14.69 8.18
C PRO A 103 25.14 14.92 7.16
N GLY A 104 24.39 13.89 6.77
CA GLY A 104 23.25 13.97 5.86
C GLY A 104 23.49 13.45 4.45
N VAL A 105 24.71 13.50 3.97
CA VAL A 105 25.14 12.89 2.69
C VAL A 105 26.35 11.99 2.95
N ASP A 106 26.30 10.75 2.50
CA ASP A 106 27.42 9.80 2.58
C ASP A 106 28.35 10.00 1.39
N ALA A 107 29.38 10.85 1.55
CA ALA A 107 30.36 11.13 0.50
C ALA A 107 31.10 9.85 0.04
N LYS A 108 31.42 8.92 0.96
CA LYS A 108 32.05 7.64 0.64
C LYS A 108 31.13 6.75 -0.17
N GLY A 109 29.86 6.70 0.20
CA GLY A 109 28.82 5.98 -0.53
C GLY A 109 28.58 6.54 -1.93
N VAL A 110 28.58 7.86 -2.07
CA VAL A 110 28.48 8.56 -3.38
C VAL A 110 29.67 8.21 -4.27
N LEU A 111 30.90 8.30 -3.75
CA LEU A 111 32.12 7.96 -4.52
C LEU A 111 32.09 6.50 -4.98
N ARG A 112 31.75 5.57 -4.08
CA ARG A 112 31.60 4.15 -4.42
C ARG A 112 30.55 3.94 -5.51
N ALA A 113 29.39 4.59 -5.39
CA ALA A 113 28.32 4.47 -6.39
C ALA A 113 28.73 5.04 -7.75
N VAL A 114 29.50 6.13 -7.79
CA VAL A 114 30.05 6.68 -9.05
C VAL A 114 30.98 5.67 -9.71
N ILE A 115 31.92 5.08 -8.97
CA ILE A 115 32.87 4.07 -9.49
C ILE A 115 32.12 2.83 -10.01
N ASN A 116 31.17 2.31 -9.21
CA ASN A 116 30.37 1.14 -9.59
C ASN A 116 29.47 1.42 -10.80
N ASN A 117 28.93 2.64 -10.92
CA ASN A 117 28.06 3.03 -12.02
C ASN A 117 28.81 3.16 -13.34
N ILE A 118 30.08 3.53 -13.34
CA ILE A 118 30.92 3.48 -14.55
C ILE A 118 30.99 2.04 -15.08
N SER A 119 31.27 1.07 -14.20
CA SER A 119 31.28 -0.36 -14.57
C SER A 119 29.88 -0.86 -14.96
N ASN A 120 28.83 -0.40 -14.27
CA ASN A 120 27.45 -0.80 -14.55
C ASN A 120 26.96 -0.29 -15.91
N ILE A 121 27.33 0.93 -16.31
CA ILE A 121 27.02 1.50 -17.64
C ILE A 121 27.67 0.64 -18.74
N ILE A 122 28.94 0.30 -18.59
CA ILE A 122 29.65 -0.54 -19.53
C ILE A 122 29.01 -1.94 -19.64
N SER A 123 28.53 -2.47 -18.52
CA SER A 123 27.90 -3.81 -18.44
C SER A 123 26.40 -3.81 -18.66
N SER A 124 25.79 -2.69 -19.07
CA SER A 124 24.33 -2.50 -19.21
C SER A 124 23.53 -2.91 -17.96
N LYS A 125 24.15 -2.79 -16.78
CA LYS A 125 23.51 -3.08 -15.48
C LYS A 125 22.80 -1.83 -14.93
N ARG A 126 21.89 -2.05 -14.00
CA ARG A 126 21.15 -0.96 -13.35
C ARG A 126 22.08 -0.13 -12.45
N LEU A 127 21.92 1.20 -12.52
CA LEU A 127 22.69 2.13 -11.68
C LEU A 127 22.43 1.94 -10.19
N GLU A 128 23.50 2.00 -9.40
CA GLU A 128 23.47 2.00 -7.95
C GLU A 128 23.08 3.40 -7.44
N GLY A 129 22.14 3.48 -6.50
CA GLY A 129 21.78 4.73 -5.84
C GLY A 129 22.55 4.92 -4.54
N ALA A 130 22.92 6.16 -4.22
CA ALA A 130 23.63 6.53 -2.99
C ALA A 130 22.84 7.58 -2.18
N SER A 131 21.52 7.53 -2.19
CA SER A 131 20.69 8.45 -1.40
C SER A 131 20.63 7.97 0.05
N THR A 132 20.87 8.87 1.00
CA THR A 132 20.81 8.60 2.44
C THR A 132 19.38 8.66 2.97
N ILE A 133 19.16 8.14 4.18
CA ILE A 133 17.87 8.25 4.90
C ILE A 133 17.49 9.72 5.07
N THR A 134 18.43 10.60 5.41
CA THR A 134 18.16 12.03 5.59
C THR A 134 17.73 12.70 4.27
N GLN A 135 18.34 12.32 3.15
CA GLN A 135 17.89 12.79 1.82
C GLN A 135 16.48 12.28 1.48
N GLN A 136 16.13 11.06 1.87
CA GLN A 136 14.78 10.53 1.69
C GLN A 136 13.76 11.26 2.57
N VAL A 137 14.11 11.64 3.80
CA VAL A 137 13.28 12.52 4.66
C VAL A 137 13.07 13.87 3.96
N ALA A 138 14.15 14.52 3.49
CA ALA A 138 14.05 15.79 2.77
C ALA A 138 13.10 15.69 1.56
N LYS A 139 13.25 14.62 0.77
CA LYS A 139 12.38 14.35 -0.39
C LYS A 139 10.92 14.17 0.02
N ASN A 140 10.63 13.31 0.99
CA ASN A 140 9.28 12.89 1.31
C ASN A 140 8.46 13.97 2.03
N PHE A 141 9.11 14.90 2.75
CA PHE A 141 8.45 15.94 3.52
C PHE A 141 8.44 17.32 2.86
N LEU A 142 9.45 17.61 2.02
CA LEU A 142 9.76 18.99 1.63
C LEU A 142 9.77 19.19 0.12
N LEU A 143 9.84 18.12 -0.68
CA LEU A 143 10.02 18.23 -2.12
C LEU A 143 8.91 17.48 -2.89
N THR A 144 8.79 17.80 -4.17
CA THR A 144 7.86 17.12 -5.08
C THR A 144 8.45 15.81 -5.62
N ASN A 145 7.61 14.95 -6.20
CA ASN A 145 8.03 13.68 -6.78
C ASN A 145 8.71 13.81 -8.17
N GLU A 146 9.00 15.03 -8.61
CA GLU A 146 9.70 15.28 -9.86
C GLU A 146 11.09 14.62 -9.89
N VAL A 147 11.45 13.99 -11.02
CA VAL A 147 12.77 13.38 -11.21
C VAL A 147 13.66 14.38 -11.93
N SER A 148 14.44 15.18 -11.18
CA SER A 148 15.33 16.19 -11.74
C SER A 148 16.64 16.32 -10.94
N ILE A 149 17.69 16.79 -11.62
CA ILE A 149 18.98 17.11 -10.96
C ILE A 149 18.77 18.23 -9.95
N ASN A 150 17.95 19.23 -10.27
CA ASN A 150 17.60 20.34 -9.38
C ASN A 150 17.05 19.84 -8.05
N ARG A 151 16.14 18.87 -8.09
CA ARG A 151 15.62 18.23 -6.88
C ARG A 151 16.73 17.52 -6.09
N LYS A 152 17.65 16.83 -6.77
CA LYS A 152 18.78 16.13 -6.11
C LYS A 152 19.73 17.08 -5.38
N ILE A 153 19.99 18.26 -5.95
CA ILE A 153 20.78 19.30 -5.28
C ILE A 153 20.04 19.82 -4.03
N LYS A 154 18.73 20.10 -4.16
CA LYS A 154 17.91 20.52 -3.02
C LYS A 154 17.85 19.47 -1.93
N GLU A 155 17.71 18.16 -2.29
CA GLU A 155 17.76 17.05 -1.33
C GLU A 155 19.08 17.05 -0.52
N ALA A 156 20.21 17.23 -1.18
CA ALA A 156 21.50 17.24 -0.50
C ALA A 156 21.65 18.45 0.46
N ILE A 157 21.28 19.66 0.02
CA ILE A 157 21.36 20.85 0.86
C ILE A 157 20.41 20.72 2.06
N LEU A 158 19.17 20.27 1.82
CA LEU A 158 18.20 20.03 2.89
C LEU A 158 18.67 18.96 3.86
N ALA A 159 19.31 17.88 3.40
CA ALA A 159 19.86 16.86 4.26
C ALA A 159 20.89 17.43 5.25
N PHE A 160 21.82 18.27 4.82
CA PHE A 160 22.76 18.97 5.71
C PHE A 160 22.05 19.89 6.72
N ARG A 161 21.01 20.60 6.29
CA ARG A 161 20.26 21.51 7.19
C ARG A 161 19.43 20.73 8.22
N ILE A 162 18.80 19.63 7.80
CA ILE A 162 18.02 18.74 8.68
C ILE A 162 18.94 18.14 9.75
N GLU A 163 20.10 17.64 9.39
CA GLU A 163 21.09 17.08 10.35
C GLU A 163 21.61 18.06 11.39
N ARG A 164 21.66 19.36 11.04
CA ARG A 164 22.01 20.42 12.00
C ARG A 164 20.86 20.77 12.94
N ALA A 165 19.62 20.54 12.51
CA ALA A 165 18.43 20.93 13.26
C ALA A 165 17.82 19.81 14.09
N LEU A 166 18.03 18.55 13.70
CA LEU A 166 17.41 17.35 14.30
C LEU A 166 18.45 16.32 14.70
N SER A 167 18.17 15.57 15.75
CA SER A 167 18.99 14.42 16.12
C SER A 167 18.81 13.27 15.11
N LYS A 168 19.81 12.38 15.02
CA LYS A 168 19.74 11.16 14.20
C LYS A 168 18.53 10.32 14.53
N GLN A 169 18.20 10.18 15.81
CA GLN A 169 17.02 9.45 16.27
C GLN A 169 15.74 10.06 15.73
N ARG A 170 15.60 11.41 15.75
CA ARG A 170 14.42 12.08 15.22
C ARG A 170 14.31 11.94 13.72
N ILE A 171 15.40 12.01 12.98
CA ILE A 171 15.43 11.80 11.52
C ILE A 171 14.99 10.37 11.18
N LEU A 172 15.52 9.38 11.90
CA LEU A 172 15.16 7.97 11.72
C LEU A 172 13.68 7.70 12.06
N GLU A 173 13.19 8.32 13.15
CA GLU A 173 11.78 8.26 13.54
C GLU A 173 10.87 8.79 12.42
N LEU A 174 11.17 9.97 11.90
CA LEU A 174 10.43 10.56 10.78
C LEU A 174 10.45 9.65 9.56
N TYR A 175 11.61 9.08 9.22
CA TYR A 175 11.76 8.17 8.10
C TYR A 175 10.91 6.91 8.26
N LEU A 176 11.08 6.18 9.36
CA LEU A 176 10.42 4.90 9.60
C LEU A 176 8.90 5.01 9.74
N ASN A 177 8.39 6.18 10.14
CA ASN A 177 6.96 6.45 10.22
C ASN A 177 6.35 7.01 8.91
N GLN A 178 7.18 7.50 7.98
CA GLN A 178 6.69 8.15 6.75
C GLN A 178 6.89 7.34 5.49
N ILE A 179 7.89 6.44 5.46
CA ILE A 179 8.26 5.74 4.24
C ILE A 179 7.10 4.89 3.69
N TYR A 180 6.85 5.00 2.38
CA TYR A 180 5.83 4.20 1.70
C TYR A 180 6.35 2.78 1.44
N LEU A 181 5.62 1.78 1.91
CA LEU A 181 5.98 0.37 1.84
C LEU A 181 5.03 -0.48 0.96
N GLY A 182 4.22 0.18 0.14
CA GLY A 182 3.27 -0.51 -0.73
C GLY A 182 1.92 -0.80 -0.05
N SER A 183 0.94 -1.30 -0.83
CA SER A 183 -0.42 -1.65 -0.36
C SER A 183 -1.13 -0.55 0.46
N GLY A 184 -0.77 0.72 0.22
CA GLY A 184 -1.29 1.87 0.97
C GLY A 184 -0.67 2.04 2.37
N ALA A 185 0.32 1.24 2.75
CA ALA A 185 0.97 1.31 4.05
C ALA A 185 2.12 2.33 4.06
N TYR A 186 2.03 3.29 4.95
CA TYR A 186 3.04 4.30 5.23
C TYR A 186 3.59 4.09 6.63
N GLY A 187 4.90 3.95 6.73
CA GLY A 187 5.61 3.62 7.96
C GLY A 187 5.60 2.12 8.29
N VAL A 188 6.58 1.74 9.10
CA VAL A 188 6.90 0.34 9.40
C VAL A 188 5.81 -0.37 10.19
N ALA A 189 5.10 0.33 11.08
CA ALA A 189 4.04 -0.27 11.88
C ALA A 189 2.80 -0.60 11.04
N ALA A 190 2.39 0.32 10.16
CA ALA A 190 1.27 0.06 9.26
C ALA A 190 1.59 -1.07 8.27
N ALA A 191 2.84 -1.15 7.80
CA ALA A 191 3.29 -2.22 6.92
C ALA A 191 3.38 -3.58 7.64
N SER A 192 3.79 -3.61 8.91
CA SER A 192 3.78 -4.82 9.73
C SER A 192 2.39 -5.45 9.82
N LEU A 193 1.39 -4.64 10.14
CA LEU A 193 0.00 -5.08 10.16
C LEU A 193 -0.52 -5.46 8.77
N GLU A 194 -0.18 -4.68 7.74
CA GLU A 194 -0.68 -4.94 6.38
C GLU A 194 -0.21 -6.25 5.80
N TYR A 195 1.08 -6.61 6.00
CA TYR A 195 1.67 -7.79 5.38
C TYR A 195 1.66 -9.02 6.26
N PHE A 196 1.73 -8.85 7.59
CA PHE A 196 1.92 -9.96 8.52
C PHE A 196 0.83 -10.10 9.56
N ASP A 197 -0.05 -9.09 9.70
CA ASP A 197 -1.05 -9.02 10.80
C ASP A 197 -0.39 -9.14 12.19
N LYS A 198 0.80 -8.50 12.32
CA LYS A 198 1.62 -8.52 13.53
C LYS A 198 1.93 -7.12 14.00
N SER A 199 2.09 -6.96 15.30
CA SER A 199 2.72 -5.75 15.83
C SER A 199 4.20 -5.71 15.42
N ILE A 200 4.78 -4.52 15.36
CA ILE A 200 6.18 -4.37 14.93
C ILE A 200 7.17 -5.09 15.89
N GLN A 201 6.77 -5.30 17.15
CA GLN A 201 7.54 -5.99 18.16
C GLN A 201 7.65 -7.49 17.91
N GLU A 202 6.72 -8.06 17.16
CA GLU A 202 6.64 -9.50 16.85
C GLU A 202 7.39 -9.89 15.57
N LEU A 203 7.92 -8.89 14.83
CA LEU A 203 8.65 -9.15 13.60
C LEU A 203 10.00 -9.81 13.86
N ASP A 204 10.31 -10.87 13.12
CA ASP A 204 11.67 -11.39 13.04
C ASP A 204 12.53 -10.62 12.03
N TYR A 205 13.82 -10.94 11.94
CA TYR A 205 14.73 -10.32 10.97
C TYR A 205 14.33 -10.60 9.50
N GLY A 206 13.71 -11.73 9.19
CA GLY A 206 13.25 -12.06 7.84
C GLY A 206 12.08 -11.18 7.40
N GLU A 207 11.12 -10.96 8.28
CA GLU A 207 9.97 -10.08 8.06
C GLU A 207 10.41 -8.61 8.03
N ALA A 208 11.26 -8.19 8.96
CA ALA A 208 11.84 -6.84 8.99
C ALA A 208 12.67 -6.55 7.72
N ALA A 209 13.46 -7.52 7.24
CA ALA A 209 14.21 -7.42 6.00
C ALA A 209 13.30 -7.31 4.77
N LEU A 210 12.16 -8.00 4.76
CA LEU A 210 11.17 -7.84 3.70
C LEU A 210 10.62 -6.41 3.68
N LEU A 211 10.22 -5.85 4.82
CA LEU A 211 9.75 -4.46 4.89
C LEU A 211 10.84 -3.48 4.43
N ALA A 212 12.09 -3.68 4.87
CA ALA A 212 13.22 -2.84 4.47
C ALA A 212 13.60 -2.97 2.99
N ALA A 213 13.17 -4.03 2.31
CA ALA A 213 13.38 -4.24 0.88
C ALA A 213 12.43 -3.40 0.00
N LEU A 214 11.26 -2.98 0.53
CA LEU A 214 10.19 -2.34 -0.23
C LEU A 214 10.46 -0.91 -0.70
N PRO A 215 11.14 -0.02 0.08
CA PRO A 215 11.33 1.39 -0.31
C PRO A 215 11.96 1.58 -1.69
N LYS A 216 12.80 0.66 -2.12
CA LYS A 216 13.48 0.71 -3.43
C LYS A 216 12.51 0.78 -4.61
N ALA A 217 11.40 0.04 -4.57
CA ALA A 217 10.32 0.07 -5.55
C ALA A 217 9.07 -0.63 -4.98
N PRO A 218 8.24 0.05 -4.16
CA PRO A 218 7.18 -0.58 -3.38
C PRO A 218 6.15 -1.33 -4.22
N SER A 219 5.82 -0.83 -5.41
CA SER A 219 4.87 -1.50 -6.32
C SER A 219 5.47 -2.74 -6.99
N ARG A 220 6.78 -2.74 -7.27
CA ARG A 220 7.48 -3.83 -7.94
C ARG A 220 7.78 -5.00 -7.01
N TYR A 221 8.21 -4.69 -5.78
CA TYR A 221 8.59 -5.66 -4.76
C TYR A 221 7.44 -6.03 -3.83
N ASN A 222 6.19 -5.64 -4.18
CA ASN A 222 5.01 -5.97 -3.40
C ASN A 222 4.80 -7.50 -3.34
N PRO A 223 4.86 -8.15 -2.17
CA PRO A 223 4.79 -9.59 -2.05
C PRO A 223 3.41 -10.18 -2.44
N TYR A 224 2.33 -9.40 -2.37
CA TYR A 224 1.02 -9.80 -2.89
C TYR A 224 0.96 -9.89 -4.41
N ARG A 225 1.86 -9.18 -5.11
CA ARG A 225 1.90 -9.19 -6.58
C ARG A 225 2.93 -10.15 -7.13
N ASN A 226 4.10 -10.22 -6.49
CA ASN A 226 5.22 -11.06 -6.93
C ASN A 226 6.07 -11.48 -5.74
N ILE A 227 5.75 -12.63 -5.19
CA ILE A 227 6.41 -13.18 -4.00
C ILE A 227 7.89 -13.52 -4.26
N GLU A 228 8.23 -14.03 -5.45
CA GLU A 228 9.60 -14.40 -5.80
C GLU A 228 10.52 -13.18 -5.91
N LEU A 229 10.02 -12.10 -6.50
CA LEU A 229 10.78 -10.86 -6.60
C LEU A 229 10.95 -10.17 -5.25
N ALA A 230 9.94 -10.27 -4.39
CA ALA A 230 9.98 -9.80 -3.00
C ALA A 230 11.01 -10.61 -2.19
N LYS A 231 11.01 -11.95 -2.32
CA LYS A 231 11.99 -12.85 -1.71
C LYS A 231 13.42 -12.50 -2.15
N PHE A 232 13.65 -12.40 -3.44
CA PHE A 232 14.96 -12.00 -3.98
C PHE A 232 15.48 -10.71 -3.34
N ARG A 233 14.60 -9.69 -3.21
CA ARG A 233 15.00 -8.41 -2.63
C ARG A 233 15.20 -8.48 -1.12
N ARG A 234 14.38 -9.26 -0.38
CA ARG A 234 14.57 -9.57 1.05
C ARG A 234 15.93 -10.21 1.29
N ASP A 235 16.29 -11.18 0.46
CA ASP A 235 17.53 -11.94 0.61
C ASP A 235 18.78 -11.06 0.43
N LEU A 236 18.70 -10.02 -0.41
CA LEU A 236 19.74 -8.99 -0.49
C LEU A 236 19.85 -8.17 0.80
N VAL A 237 18.74 -7.87 1.47
CA VAL A 237 18.78 -7.17 2.75
C VAL A 237 19.34 -8.07 3.84
N LEU A 238 18.97 -9.36 3.87
CA LEU A 238 19.54 -10.35 4.78
C LEU A 238 21.06 -10.49 4.60
N LYS A 239 21.54 -10.48 3.34
CA LYS A 239 22.97 -10.47 3.06
C LYS A 239 23.65 -9.23 3.63
N ASN A 240 23.06 -8.05 3.47
CA ASN A 240 23.59 -6.81 4.03
C ASN A 240 23.62 -6.85 5.57
N LEU A 241 22.58 -7.42 6.22
CA LEU A 241 22.53 -7.61 7.67
C LEU A 241 23.67 -8.51 8.16
N PHE A 242 23.95 -9.59 7.46
CA PHE A 242 25.10 -10.47 7.73
C PHE A 242 26.44 -9.75 7.55
N GLU A 243 26.64 -9.06 6.41
CA GLU A 243 27.86 -8.29 6.13
C GLU A 243 28.09 -7.16 7.15
N ASN A 244 27.02 -6.58 7.67
CA ASN A 244 27.05 -5.55 8.73
C ASN A 244 27.13 -6.15 10.15
N LYS A 245 27.20 -7.48 10.29
CA LYS A 245 27.33 -8.22 11.57
C LYS A 245 26.14 -8.06 12.53
N TYR A 246 24.95 -7.82 12.01
CA TYR A 246 23.71 -7.79 12.81
C TYR A 246 23.10 -9.17 13.00
N ILE A 247 23.38 -10.10 12.09
CA ILE A 247 23.02 -11.53 12.18
C ILE A 247 24.25 -12.38 11.88
N ASN A 248 24.28 -13.61 12.42
CA ASN A 248 25.36 -14.56 12.15
C ASN A 248 25.05 -15.41 10.88
N ILE A 249 25.99 -16.28 10.49
CA ILE A 249 25.83 -17.08 9.26
C ILE A 249 24.71 -18.12 9.37
N GLU A 250 24.46 -18.65 10.55
CA GLU A 250 23.42 -19.64 10.80
C GLU A 250 22.04 -18.99 10.68
N GLU A 251 21.85 -17.83 11.32
CA GLU A 251 20.63 -17.01 11.20
C GLU A 251 20.39 -16.58 9.75
N TYR A 252 21.44 -16.13 9.05
CA TYR A 252 21.32 -15.74 7.64
C TYR A 252 20.81 -16.90 6.77
N ASN A 253 21.41 -18.11 6.91
CA ASN A 253 21.01 -19.28 6.12
C ASN A 253 19.59 -19.72 6.47
N TYR A 254 19.24 -19.75 7.76
CA TYR A 254 17.89 -20.08 8.22
C TYR A 254 16.83 -19.12 7.64
N LEU A 255 17.04 -17.80 7.78
CA LEU A 255 16.09 -16.78 7.33
C LEU A 255 15.96 -16.74 5.80
N LYS A 256 17.02 -17.03 5.06
CA LYS A 256 16.99 -17.11 3.60
C LYS A 256 16.10 -18.24 3.08
N GLU A 257 16.14 -19.40 3.73
CA GLU A 257 15.32 -20.56 3.38
C GLU A 257 13.87 -20.43 3.89
N LYS A 258 13.65 -19.61 4.92
CA LYS A 258 12.32 -19.40 5.52
C LYS A 258 11.36 -18.81 4.50
N LYS A 259 10.19 -19.46 4.33
CA LYS A 259 9.11 -18.96 3.46
C LYS A 259 8.54 -17.65 4.00
N ILE A 260 8.19 -16.75 3.10
CA ILE A 260 7.45 -15.53 3.44
C ILE A 260 5.98 -15.93 3.62
N LEU A 261 5.49 -15.82 4.84
CA LEU A 261 4.09 -16.02 5.17
C LEU A 261 3.40 -14.66 5.29
N LEU A 262 2.45 -14.41 4.41
CA LEU A 262 1.67 -13.18 4.42
C LEU A 262 0.33 -13.46 5.10
N ASN A 263 0.01 -12.67 6.12
CA ASN A 263 -1.29 -12.65 6.76
C ASN A 263 -1.92 -11.28 6.50
N LYS A 264 -2.93 -11.27 5.65
CA LYS A 264 -3.67 -10.02 5.40
C LYS A 264 -4.67 -9.83 6.53
N THR A 265 -4.52 -8.76 7.28
CA THR A 265 -5.57 -8.32 8.22
C THR A 265 -6.88 -8.25 7.44
N LYS A 266 -7.81 -9.16 7.73
CA LYS A 266 -9.18 -8.98 7.29
C LYS A 266 -9.67 -7.72 8.00
N LYS A 267 -9.73 -6.60 7.29
CA LYS A 267 -10.45 -5.44 7.79
C LYS A 267 -11.90 -5.88 7.95
N VAL A 268 -12.28 -6.22 9.17
CA VAL A 268 -13.67 -6.43 9.54
C VAL A 268 -14.32 -5.03 9.69
N PHE A 269 -14.17 -4.20 8.67
CA PHE A 269 -15.15 -3.16 8.45
C PHE A 269 -16.34 -3.92 7.89
N LEU A 270 -17.41 -3.99 8.67
CA LEU A 270 -18.62 -4.66 8.24
C LEU A 270 -19.04 -4.02 6.92
N GLU A 271 -18.82 -4.73 5.82
CA GLU A 271 -19.14 -4.25 4.47
C GLU A 271 -20.62 -3.80 4.37
N ASP A 272 -21.46 -4.36 5.22
CA ASP A 272 -22.86 -3.98 5.33
C ASP A 272 -23.08 -2.60 5.95
N SER A 273 -22.07 -2.01 6.60
CA SER A 273 -22.16 -0.67 7.23
C SER A 273 -21.73 0.48 6.31
N GLN A 274 -21.27 0.21 5.08
CA GLN A 274 -20.65 1.21 4.21
C GLN A 274 -21.54 2.43 3.93
N TYR A 275 -22.84 2.25 3.72
CA TYR A 275 -23.79 3.36 3.54
C TYR A 275 -23.89 4.23 4.80
N TYR A 276 -23.97 3.61 5.98
CA TYR A 276 -24.00 4.31 7.25
C TYR A 276 -22.70 5.10 7.48
N ILE A 277 -21.56 4.45 7.28
CA ILE A 277 -20.24 5.05 7.48
C ILE A 277 -19.99 6.22 6.52
N GLU A 278 -20.44 6.11 5.27
CA GLU A 278 -20.31 7.20 4.30
C GLU A 278 -21.15 8.42 4.71
N ASP A 279 -22.30 8.22 5.29
CA ASP A 279 -23.16 9.28 5.82
C ASP A 279 -22.51 9.96 7.04
N VAL A 280 -21.95 9.16 7.96
CA VAL A 280 -21.16 9.65 9.10
C VAL A 280 -19.96 10.47 8.59
N ARG A 281 -19.23 9.96 7.58
CA ARG A 281 -18.08 10.64 7.00
C ARG A 281 -18.43 12.02 6.47
N LYS A 282 -19.52 12.13 5.69
CA LYS A 282 -20.02 13.40 5.16
C LYS A 282 -20.36 14.37 6.29
N LYS A 283 -21.12 13.93 7.27
CA LYS A 283 -21.56 14.75 8.42
C LYS A 283 -20.38 15.27 9.24
N VAL A 284 -19.40 14.42 9.49
CA VAL A 284 -18.19 14.79 10.24
C VAL A 284 -17.32 15.77 9.47
N ILE A 285 -17.19 15.60 8.14
CA ILE A 285 -16.46 16.56 7.27
C ILE A 285 -17.16 17.92 7.26
N GLU A 286 -18.48 17.96 7.17
CA GLU A 286 -19.27 19.20 7.24
C GLU A 286 -19.04 19.95 8.57
N THR A 287 -18.94 19.21 9.69
CA THR A 287 -18.77 19.79 11.02
C THR A 287 -17.34 20.21 11.33
N LEU A 288 -16.34 19.38 10.99
CA LEU A 288 -14.95 19.55 11.42
C LEU A 288 -14.02 20.03 10.30
N ASN A 289 -14.44 20.05 9.08
CA ASN A 289 -13.72 20.12 7.80
C ASN A 289 -12.86 18.88 7.46
N TYR A 290 -12.52 18.78 6.17
CA TYR A 290 -11.81 17.64 5.60
C TYR A 290 -10.45 17.39 6.25
N ASP A 291 -9.63 18.44 6.38
CA ASP A 291 -8.25 18.30 6.88
C ASP A 291 -8.18 17.85 8.33
N LYS A 292 -9.10 18.32 9.18
CA LYS A 292 -9.16 17.87 10.57
C LYS A 292 -9.51 16.39 10.66
N VAL A 293 -10.54 15.95 9.94
CA VAL A 293 -11.01 14.55 9.96
C VAL A 293 -9.91 13.58 9.55
N TYR A 294 -9.10 13.93 8.54
CA TYR A 294 -8.08 13.03 8.00
C TYR A 294 -6.68 13.19 8.61
N LYS A 295 -6.46 14.21 9.46
CA LYS A 295 -5.10 14.52 9.97
C LYS A 295 -5.00 14.62 11.49
N GLN A 296 -6.11 14.85 12.23
CA GLN A 296 -6.04 15.13 13.67
C GLN A 296 -6.43 13.96 14.59
N GLY A 297 -6.97 12.86 14.04
CA GLY A 297 -7.19 11.63 14.79
C GLY A 297 -8.34 11.71 15.80
N PHE A 298 -9.57 11.95 15.34
CA PHE A 298 -10.75 11.93 16.20
C PHE A 298 -11.26 10.51 16.47
N ASN A 299 -11.77 10.27 17.66
CA ASN A 299 -12.61 9.12 17.96
C ASN A 299 -14.07 9.54 17.78
N ILE A 300 -14.73 8.96 16.79
CA ILE A 300 -16.10 9.29 16.39
C ILE A 300 -16.99 8.15 16.86
N ASN A 301 -17.74 8.37 17.95
CA ASN A 301 -18.68 7.40 18.47
C ASN A 301 -20.03 7.59 17.77
N THR A 302 -20.57 6.51 17.24
CA THR A 302 -21.85 6.48 16.53
C THR A 302 -22.83 5.57 17.25
N PRO A 303 -24.13 5.77 17.11
CA PRO A 303 -25.14 4.89 17.69
C PRO A 303 -25.38 3.61 16.88
N ILE A 304 -24.63 3.35 15.81
CA ILE A 304 -24.84 2.14 14.99
C ILE A 304 -24.80 0.88 15.86
N ASN A 305 -25.80 0.03 15.69
CA ASN A 305 -25.83 -1.32 16.25
C ASN A 305 -25.56 -2.33 15.14
N LEU A 306 -24.48 -3.09 15.29
CA LEU A 306 -24.00 -3.98 14.21
C LEU A 306 -24.95 -5.15 13.93
N GLY A 307 -25.66 -5.63 14.94
CA GLY A 307 -26.71 -6.63 14.79
C GLY A 307 -27.89 -6.11 13.96
N PHE A 308 -28.42 -4.93 14.31
CA PHE A 308 -29.50 -4.30 13.54
C PHE A 308 -29.03 -3.93 12.12
N GLN A 309 -27.80 -3.48 11.96
CA GLN A 309 -27.22 -3.15 10.65
C GLN A 309 -27.23 -4.36 9.71
N LYS A 310 -26.78 -5.52 10.20
CA LYS A 310 -26.77 -6.77 9.44
C LYS A 310 -28.21 -7.18 9.05
N ILE A 311 -29.12 -7.20 10.02
CA ILE A 311 -30.52 -7.59 9.79
C ILE A 311 -31.19 -6.64 8.79
N ALA A 312 -31.00 -5.33 8.95
CA ALA A 312 -31.57 -4.32 8.07
C ALA A 312 -31.05 -4.48 6.62
N THR A 313 -29.74 -4.68 6.43
CA THR A 313 -29.14 -4.88 5.11
C THR A 313 -29.65 -6.17 4.45
N GLU A 314 -29.75 -7.27 5.20
CA GLU A 314 -30.29 -8.53 4.70
C GLU A 314 -31.76 -8.41 4.33
N ALA A 315 -32.58 -7.73 5.16
CA ALA A 315 -33.99 -7.50 4.89
C ALA A 315 -34.19 -6.67 3.61
N LEU A 316 -33.46 -5.57 3.46
CA LEU A 316 -33.49 -4.76 2.25
C LEU A 316 -33.10 -5.57 1.01
N ARG A 317 -31.97 -6.28 1.06
CA ARG A 317 -31.50 -7.14 -0.06
C ARG A 317 -32.55 -8.18 -0.44
N ASN A 318 -33.14 -8.87 0.53
CA ASN A 318 -34.17 -9.87 0.29
C ASN A 318 -35.45 -9.27 -0.33
N GLY A 319 -35.89 -8.11 0.15
CA GLY A 319 -37.02 -7.36 -0.41
C GLY A 319 -36.80 -6.98 -1.86
N LEU A 320 -35.63 -6.39 -2.17
CA LEU A 320 -35.26 -6.00 -3.54
C LEU A 320 -35.16 -7.22 -4.48
N LEU A 321 -34.58 -8.32 -4.02
CA LEU A 321 -34.49 -9.56 -4.79
C LEU A 321 -35.88 -10.18 -5.04
N SER A 322 -36.75 -10.20 -4.03
CA SER A 322 -38.10 -10.72 -4.17
C SER A 322 -38.94 -9.90 -5.16
N TYR A 323 -38.79 -8.58 -5.12
CA TYR A 323 -39.42 -7.71 -6.12
C TYR A 323 -38.89 -7.94 -7.52
N ASP A 324 -37.56 -7.98 -7.67
CA ASP A 324 -36.89 -8.09 -8.98
C ASP A 324 -37.17 -9.44 -9.66
N LYS A 325 -37.23 -10.54 -8.89
CA LYS A 325 -37.61 -11.87 -9.40
C LYS A 325 -38.98 -11.88 -10.07
N ARG A 326 -39.96 -11.11 -9.57
CA ARG A 326 -41.29 -10.99 -10.20
C ARG A 326 -41.23 -10.37 -11.59
N LYS A 327 -40.18 -9.61 -11.90
CA LYS A 327 -39.94 -9.02 -13.25
C LYS A 327 -39.26 -9.98 -14.22
N GLY A 328 -38.89 -11.16 -13.76
CA GLY A 328 -38.27 -12.22 -14.56
C GLY A 328 -36.78 -12.06 -14.84
N TRP A 329 -36.25 -13.01 -15.55
CA TRP A 329 -34.84 -13.06 -15.94
C TRP A 329 -34.51 -12.09 -17.08
N ARG A 330 -33.39 -11.38 -16.96
CA ARG A 330 -32.94 -10.35 -17.92
C ARG A 330 -31.73 -10.74 -18.77
N GLY A 331 -31.23 -11.96 -18.60
CA GLY A 331 -30.06 -12.44 -19.34
C GLY A 331 -28.78 -12.51 -18.52
N PRO A 332 -27.74 -13.13 -19.10
CA PRO A 332 -26.43 -13.26 -18.47
C PRO A 332 -25.70 -11.91 -18.40
N LEU A 333 -24.63 -11.87 -17.62
CA LEU A 333 -23.78 -10.69 -17.49
C LEU A 333 -22.91 -10.45 -18.73
N ALA A 334 -22.45 -11.54 -19.34
CA ALA A 334 -21.65 -11.58 -20.55
C ALA A 334 -21.70 -13.00 -21.13
N ASN A 335 -21.22 -13.18 -22.37
CA ASN A 335 -20.92 -14.48 -22.92
C ASN A 335 -19.46 -14.52 -23.36
N LYS A 336 -18.72 -15.56 -22.98
CA LYS A 336 -17.33 -15.79 -23.36
C LYS A 336 -17.11 -17.24 -23.76
N LYS A 337 -16.21 -17.47 -24.72
CA LYS A 337 -15.74 -18.83 -24.97
C LYS A 337 -15.04 -19.39 -23.72
N TYR A 338 -15.37 -20.60 -23.34
CA TYR A 338 -14.72 -21.27 -22.20
C TYR A 338 -13.20 -21.38 -22.45
N SER A 339 -12.41 -21.00 -21.46
CA SER A 339 -10.95 -21.14 -21.41
C SER A 339 -10.52 -21.17 -19.94
N GLU A 340 -9.31 -21.62 -19.64
CA GLU A 340 -8.79 -21.63 -18.25
C GLU A 340 -8.82 -20.28 -17.56
N ASN A 341 -8.76 -19.20 -18.33
CA ASN A 341 -8.72 -17.81 -17.83
C ASN A 341 -10.01 -17.03 -18.16
N TRP A 342 -11.16 -17.71 -18.26
CA TRP A 342 -12.44 -17.07 -18.61
C TRP A 342 -12.83 -15.90 -17.68
N ASN A 343 -12.38 -15.94 -16.42
CA ASN A 343 -12.68 -14.96 -15.38
C ASN A 343 -11.79 -13.69 -15.43
N LYS A 344 -10.81 -13.62 -16.35
CA LYS A 344 -10.05 -12.38 -16.55
C LYS A 344 -10.97 -11.27 -17.05
N ASP A 345 -10.68 -10.03 -16.61
CA ASP A 345 -11.39 -8.78 -16.99
C ASP A 345 -12.86 -8.71 -16.56
N LEU A 346 -13.25 -9.46 -15.53
CA LEU A 346 -14.61 -9.44 -14.96
C LEU A 346 -14.74 -8.57 -13.70
N ASN A 347 -13.72 -7.75 -13.36
CA ASN A 347 -13.69 -6.93 -12.14
C ASN A 347 -14.94 -6.07 -11.94
N LYS A 348 -15.54 -5.59 -13.04
CA LYS A 348 -16.77 -4.77 -13.02
C LYS A 348 -18.00 -5.52 -12.50
N PHE A 349 -17.96 -6.86 -12.42
CA PHE A 349 -19.07 -7.69 -11.95
C PHE A 349 -18.91 -8.15 -10.51
N TYR A 350 -17.72 -8.02 -9.89
CA TYR A 350 -17.53 -8.40 -8.48
C TYR A 350 -18.37 -7.55 -7.55
N LEU A 351 -18.92 -8.21 -6.54
CA LEU A 351 -19.71 -7.63 -5.47
C LEU A 351 -18.88 -7.58 -4.17
N GLU A 352 -19.46 -7.06 -3.10
CA GLU A 352 -18.91 -7.13 -1.74
C GLU A 352 -18.88 -8.58 -1.25
N ASP A 353 -17.92 -8.92 -0.40
CA ASP A 353 -17.79 -10.27 0.19
C ASP A 353 -19.01 -10.62 1.07
N SER A 354 -19.70 -9.62 1.62
CA SER A 354 -20.97 -9.81 2.36
C SER A 354 -22.10 -10.34 1.48
N ILE A 355 -22.00 -10.21 0.15
CA ILE A 355 -22.90 -10.84 -0.81
C ILE A 355 -22.26 -12.15 -1.28
N SER A 356 -22.66 -13.27 -0.68
CA SER A 356 -22.09 -14.61 -0.90
C SER A 356 -22.36 -15.17 -2.30
N TRP A 357 -22.37 -14.32 -3.34
CA TRP A 357 -22.53 -14.73 -4.73
C TRP A 357 -21.17 -14.82 -5.42
N LYS A 358 -21.07 -15.75 -6.37
CA LYS A 358 -19.89 -15.93 -7.21
C LYS A 358 -20.24 -15.78 -8.68
N LEU A 359 -19.24 -15.42 -9.47
CA LEU A 359 -19.34 -15.51 -10.91
C LEU A 359 -19.14 -16.97 -11.34
N ALA A 360 -19.93 -17.41 -12.31
CA ALA A 360 -19.80 -18.74 -12.89
C ALA A 360 -20.02 -18.68 -14.41
N ILE A 361 -19.33 -19.57 -15.13
CA ILE A 361 -19.51 -19.79 -16.55
C ILE A 361 -20.28 -21.07 -16.80
N ILE A 362 -21.20 -21.06 -17.76
CA ILE A 362 -21.94 -22.25 -18.18
C ILE A 362 -21.05 -23.12 -19.07
N LYS A 363 -20.73 -24.35 -18.63
CA LYS A 363 -19.95 -25.34 -19.40
C LYS A 363 -20.81 -26.22 -20.28
N LYS A 364 -21.98 -26.64 -19.77
CA LYS A 364 -22.91 -27.56 -20.48
C LYS A 364 -24.33 -27.33 -20.00
N ILE A 365 -25.29 -27.48 -20.89
CA ILE A 365 -26.72 -27.42 -20.60
C ILE A 365 -27.33 -28.77 -20.89
N ASN A 366 -28.08 -29.32 -19.92
CA ASN A 366 -28.91 -30.48 -20.03
C ASN A 366 -30.39 -30.08 -19.88
N LYS A 367 -31.32 -30.98 -20.17
CA LYS A 367 -32.76 -30.70 -20.08
C LYS A 367 -33.19 -30.16 -18.70
N PHE A 368 -32.63 -30.70 -17.60
CA PHE A 368 -33.05 -30.35 -16.23
C PHE A 368 -31.94 -29.73 -15.37
N SER A 369 -30.77 -29.48 -15.94
CA SER A 369 -29.64 -28.87 -15.20
C SER A 369 -28.65 -28.16 -16.11
N ALA A 370 -27.91 -27.23 -15.55
CA ALA A 370 -26.73 -26.64 -16.20
C ALA A 370 -25.48 -26.93 -15.35
N ILE A 371 -24.40 -27.34 -16.02
CA ILE A 371 -23.09 -27.54 -15.44
C ILE A 371 -22.32 -26.24 -15.53
N ILE A 372 -21.75 -25.79 -14.42
CA ILE A 372 -21.05 -24.54 -14.29
C ILE A 372 -19.64 -24.73 -13.74
N GLU A 373 -18.76 -23.77 -13.97
CA GLU A 373 -17.51 -23.58 -13.25
C GLU A 373 -17.51 -22.20 -12.61
N THR A 374 -17.24 -22.13 -11.31
CA THR A 374 -17.16 -20.85 -10.59
C THR A 374 -15.81 -20.18 -10.82
N GLU A 375 -15.70 -18.89 -10.46
CA GLU A 375 -14.45 -18.12 -10.51
C GLU A 375 -13.30 -18.75 -9.71
N ASP A 376 -13.61 -19.53 -8.66
CA ASP A 376 -12.63 -20.29 -7.87
C ASP A 376 -12.25 -21.64 -8.52
N LYS A 377 -12.64 -21.86 -9.77
CA LYS A 377 -12.39 -23.13 -10.51
C LYS A 377 -13.07 -24.36 -9.90
N LEU A 378 -14.17 -24.18 -9.21
CA LEU A 378 -14.97 -25.26 -8.68
C LEU A 378 -16.10 -25.61 -9.65
N ASP A 379 -16.19 -26.88 -10.02
CA ASP A 379 -17.32 -27.39 -10.80
C ASP A 379 -18.58 -27.50 -9.94
N GLY A 380 -19.71 -27.19 -10.54
CA GLY A 380 -21.01 -27.25 -9.88
C GLY A 380 -22.16 -27.42 -10.86
N LYS A 381 -23.37 -27.54 -10.34
CA LYS A 381 -24.59 -27.60 -11.14
C LYS A 381 -25.67 -26.68 -10.61
N ILE A 382 -26.53 -26.24 -11.53
CA ILE A 382 -27.80 -25.54 -11.22
C ILE A 382 -28.91 -26.49 -11.62
N GLU A 383 -29.83 -26.79 -10.71
CA GLU A 383 -30.99 -27.65 -10.97
C GLU A 383 -32.20 -26.82 -11.40
N PHE A 384 -33.19 -27.47 -12.03
CA PHE A 384 -34.39 -26.79 -12.55
C PHE A 384 -35.16 -26.02 -11.46
N LYS A 385 -35.25 -26.58 -10.24
CA LYS A 385 -35.88 -25.90 -9.09
C LYS A 385 -35.23 -24.54 -8.76
N ASP A 386 -33.94 -24.39 -9.03
CA ASP A 386 -33.15 -23.18 -8.70
C ASP A 386 -33.26 -22.07 -9.75
N ILE A 387 -33.91 -22.37 -10.88
CA ILE A 387 -34.27 -21.41 -11.94
C ILE A 387 -35.78 -21.23 -12.11
N SER A 388 -36.61 -21.95 -11.34
CA SER A 388 -38.08 -21.96 -11.47
C SER A 388 -38.72 -20.56 -11.45
N TRP A 389 -38.12 -19.62 -10.70
CA TRP A 389 -38.56 -18.24 -10.64
C TRP A 389 -38.49 -17.49 -11.98
N THR A 390 -37.69 -17.99 -12.93
CA THR A 390 -37.55 -17.40 -14.28
C THR A 390 -38.70 -17.78 -15.20
N LYS A 391 -39.45 -18.81 -14.86
CA LYS A 391 -40.56 -19.41 -15.66
C LYS A 391 -40.10 -19.86 -17.06
N LYS A 392 -38.82 -20.22 -17.22
CA LYS A 392 -38.23 -20.65 -18.49
C LYS A 392 -37.44 -21.95 -18.30
N GLU A 393 -37.31 -22.70 -19.38
CA GLU A 393 -36.40 -23.86 -19.45
C GLU A 393 -34.95 -23.45 -19.68
N PHE A 394 -33.99 -24.31 -19.33
CA PHE A 394 -32.57 -24.00 -19.46
C PHE A 394 -32.16 -23.55 -20.87
N ASN A 395 -32.66 -24.23 -21.90
CA ASN A 395 -32.31 -23.92 -23.28
C ASN A 395 -32.83 -22.55 -23.76
N GLN A 396 -33.89 -22.05 -23.13
CA GLN A 396 -34.43 -20.73 -23.41
C GLN A 396 -33.78 -19.65 -22.54
N LEU A 397 -33.18 -20.06 -21.42
CA LEU A 397 -32.70 -19.19 -20.38
C LEU A 397 -31.21 -18.85 -20.56
N LEU A 398 -30.37 -19.83 -20.84
CA LEU A 398 -28.92 -19.77 -20.81
C LEU A 398 -28.30 -20.44 -22.04
N LYS A 399 -27.08 -20.03 -22.37
CA LYS A 399 -26.24 -20.63 -23.42
C LYS A 399 -24.89 -21.03 -22.84
N VAL A 400 -24.22 -22.00 -23.46
CA VAL A 400 -22.82 -22.33 -23.12
C VAL A 400 -21.96 -21.09 -23.29
N GLY A 401 -21.09 -20.82 -22.32
CA GLY A 401 -20.27 -19.62 -22.28
C GLY A 401 -20.90 -18.43 -21.57
N ASP A 402 -22.18 -18.50 -21.16
CA ASP A 402 -22.79 -17.44 -20.38
C ASP A 402 -22.16 -17.30 -19.00
N ILE A 403 -21.89 -16.06 -18.63
CA ILE A 403 -21.39 -15.67 -17.31
C ILE A 403 -22.56 -15.16 -16.48
N ILE A 404 -22.73 -15.75 -15.32
CA ILE A 404 -23.88 -15.51 -14.42
C ILE A 404 -23.44 -15.35 -12.97
N TYR A 405 -24.31 -14.78 -12.14
CA TYR A 405 -24.16 -14.89 -10.69
C TYR A 405 -24.80 -16.18 -10.18
N VAL A 406 -24.11 -16.82 -9.25
CA VAL A 406 -24.61 -18.01 -8.54
C VAL A 406 -24.39 -17.89 -7.03
N LYS A 407 -25.28 -18.48 -6.26
CA LYS A 407 -25.11 -18.66 -4.80
C LYS A 407 -25.04 -20.15 -4.49
N LYS A 408 -24.04 -20.58 -3.72
CA LYS A 408 -23.87 -21.96 -3.27
C LYS A 408 -25.04 -22.33 -2.34
N ILE A 409 -25.66 -23.48 -2.57
CA ILE A 409 -26.73 -24.05 -1.74
C ILE A 409 -26.17 -25.23 -0.93
N SER A 410 -25.44 -26.12 -1.61
CA SER A 410 -24.79 -27.30 -1.01
C SER A 410 -23.49 -27.58 -1.76
N ASP A 411 -22.80 -28.68 -1.49
CA ASP A 411 -21.42 -28.90 -1.94
C ASP A 411 -21.19 -28.67 -3.45
N LYS A 412 -22.07 -29.17 -4.31
CA LYS A 412 -21.97 -28.97 -5.78
C LYS A 412 -23.19 -28.26 -6.38
N ASN A 413 -24.16 -27.84 -5.55
CA ASN A 413 -25.41 -27.25 -6.03
C ASN A 413 -25.40 -25.73 -5.83
N TYR A 414 -25.81 -25.03 -6.87
CA TYR A 414 -25.87 -23.56 -6.92
C TYR A 414 -27.25 -23.08 -7.39
N SER A 415 -27.68 -21.93 -6.92
CA SER A 415 -28.87 -21.24 -7.41
C SER A 415 -28.48 -20.06 -8.29
N LEU A 416 -29.19 -19.88 -9.40
CA LEU A 416 -29.07 -18.71 -10.28
C LEU A 416 -29.47 -17.44 -9.55
N LYS A 417 -28.65 -16.40 -9.67
CA LYS A 417 -28.90 -15.08 -9.10
C LYS A 417 -28.87 -14.00 -10.15
N GLN A 418 -29.57 -12.93 -9.89
CA GLN A 418 -29.63 -11.75 -10.73
C GLN A 418 -29.52 -10.49 -9.87
N LEU A 419 -28.63 -9.57 -10.22
CA LEU A 419 -28.52 -8.28 -9.55
C LEU A 419 -29.81 -7.48 -9.79
N PRO A 420 -30.51 -7.00 -8.73
CA PRO A 420 -31.73 -6.24 -8.91
C PRO A 420 -31.46 -4.91 -9.67
N LYS A 421 -32.37 -4.55 -10.58
CA LYS A 421 -32.36 -3.23 -11.23
C LYS A 421 -33.00 -2.17 -10.35
N VAL A 422 -33.91 -2.60 -9.48
CA VAL A 422 -34.51 -1.72 -8.47
C VAL A 422 -33.59 -1.55 -7.30
N ASN A 423 -33.70 -0.43 -6.64
CA ASN A 423 -32.96 -0.13 -5.43
C ASN A 423 -33.90 0.50 -4.39
N GLY A 424 -33.44 0.62 -3.15
CA GLY A 424 -34.23 1.20 -2.05
C GLY A 424 -33.35 1.46 -0.85
N GLY A 425 -33.92 2.03 0.19
CA GLY A 425 -33.24 2.29 1.45
C GLY A 425 -34.04 1.74 2.62
N ILE A 426 -33.35 1.50 3.73
CA ILE A 426 -33.91 1.14 5.02
C ILE A 426 -33.18 1.91 6.11
N VAL A 427 -33.93 2.43 7.08
CA VAL A 427 -33.43 3.10 8.28
C VAL A 427 -34.07 2.46 9.51
N VAL A 428 -33.25 2.12 10.48
CA VAL A 428 -33.71 1.67 11.81
C VAL A 428 -33.35 2.78 12.80
N MET A 429 -34.34 3.32 13.46
CA MET A 429 -34.17 4.46 14.35
C MET A 429 -34.84 4.15 15.72
N ASP A 430 -34.16 4.58 16.78
CA ASP A 430 -34.74 4.60 18.12
C ASP A 430 -35.81 5.70 18.19
N PRO A 431 -37.10 5.37 18.45
CA PRO A 431 -38.19 6.34 18.42
C PRO A 431 -38.12 7.36 19.57
N TYR A 432 -37.45 7.05 20.66
CA TYR A 432 -37.37 7.92 21.84
C TYR A 432 -36.20 8.92 21.73
N THR A 433 -35.09 8.52 21.14
CA THR A 433 -33.87 9.35 21.08
C THR A 433 -33.62 9.93 19.69
N GLY A 434 -34.25 9.42 18.64
CA GLY A 434 -34.00 9.77 17.25
C GLY A 434 -32.67 9.23 16.72
N ARG A 435 -31.96 8.38 17.46
CA ARG A 435 -30.70 7.82 17.05
C ARG A 435 -30.86 6.79 15.92
N VAL A 436 -30.10 6.94 14.83
CA VAL A 436 -30.10 5.97 13.73
C VAL A 436 -29.23 4.80 14.13
N LEU A 437 -29.83 3.64 14.33
CA LEU A 437 -29.18 2.40 14.77
C LEU A 437 -28.67 1.56 13.58
N ALA A 438 -29.32 1.66 12.43
CA ALA A 438 -28.88 1.03 11.18
C ALA A 438 -29.38 1.83 9.98
N LEU A 439 -28.59 1.79 8.88
CA LEU A 439 -28.95 2.44 7.63
C LEU A 439 -28.31 1.70 6.46
N SER A 440 -29.11 1.38 5.43
CA SER A 440 -28.61 0.86 4.16
C SER A 440 -29.36 1.53 3.01
N GLY A 441 -28.63 2.16 2.09
CA GLY A 441 -29.19 2.94 0.97
C GLY A 441 -29.23 2.19 -0.35
N GLY A 442 -28.97 0.88 -0.36
CA GLY A 442 -28.97 0.10 -1.59
C GLY A 442 -28.63 -1.38 -1.44
N PHE A 443 -28.72 -2.10 -2.55
CA PHE A 443 -28.38 -3.52 -2.61
C PHE A 443 -26.87 -3.77 -2.43
N SER A 444 -26.03 -2.95 -3.07
CA SER A 444 -24.58 -3.06 -3.07
C SER A 444 -23.95 -1.66 -3.13
N PHE A 445 -23.14 -1.32 -2.13
CA PHE A 445 -22.40 -0.06 -2.06
C PHE A 445 -21.37 0.02 -3.20
N LYS A 446 -20.69 -1.09 -3.48
CA LYS A 446 -19.69 -1.19 -4.55
C LYS A 446 -20.28 -0.92 -5.96
N LYS A 447 -21.57 -1.16 -6.14
CA LYS A 447 -22.28 -0.86 -7.40
C LYS A 447 -22.86 0.54 -7.42
N SER A 448 -23.24 1.09 -6.30
CA SER A 448 -23.78 2.43 -6.18
C SER A 448 -23.57 2.95 -4.76
N GLU A 449 -22.69 3.94 -4.63
CA GLU A 449 -22.42 4.63 -3.37
C GLU A 449 -23.56 5.62 -2.98
N PHE A 450 -24.52 5.82 -3.88
CA PHE A 450 -25.63 6.71 -3.63
C PHE A 450 -26.54 6.17 -2.53
N ASN A 451 -26.59 6.88 -1.41
CA ASN A 451 -27.48 6.57 -0.28
C ASN A 451 -28.88 7.12 -0.58
N ARG A 452 -29.89 6.26 -0.53
CA ARG A 452 -31.29 6.55 -0.90
C ARG A 452 -32.13 6.79 0.33
#